data_dae823421fd3de337cb325c6ed7c7a3c
#
_entry.id   dae823421fd3de337cb325c6ed7c7a3c
#
_cell.length_a   1.000
_cell.length_b   1.000
_cell.length_c   1.000
_cell.angle_alpha   90.00
_cell.angle_beta   90.00
_cell.angle_gamma   90.00
#
_symmetry.space_group_name_H-M   'P 1'
#
loop_
_entity.id
_entity.type
_entity.pdbx_description
1 polymer ?
#
loop_
_entity_poly.entity_id
_entity_poly.type
_entity_poly.pdbx_seq_one_letter_code
_entity_poly.pdbx_strand_id
1 'polypeptide(L)'
;MSATAEDTTLEITRVFDAPPARVFDAWLNREEWQAWIGPEGMDCDIPLLEPRVGGRYRITMRLSDGRVVPVAGVFKTIDSPRRLVFTWGWEGDPSRESLITITLREKGDKTELTLRQEGLGSVSNRDDHGKGWNSALNKLVAYLTTHRP
;
A
#
# COMPACT_ATOMS: atom_id res chain seq x y z
N MET A 1 -24.47 0.36 -17.44
CA MET A 1 -24.65 -0.05 -16.03
C MET A 1 -23.54 0.52 -15.17
N SER A 2 -23.91 1.11 -14.06
CA SER A 2 -22.94 1.61 -13.10
C SER A 2 -22.32 0.45 -12.31
N ALA A 3 -21.03 0.50 -12.05
CA ALA A 3 -20.37 -0.45 -11.18
C ALA A 3 -20.85 -0.24 -9.74
N THR A 4 -20.99 -1.33 -8.98
CA THR A 4 -21.31 -1.24 -7.56
C THR A 4 -20.05 -0.90 -6.76
N ALA A 5 -20.21 -0.54 -5.49
CA ALA A 5 -19.07 -0.29 -4.60
C ALA A 5 -18.18 -1.52 -4.49
N GLU A 6 -18.78 -2.72 -4.48
CA GLU A 6 -18.01 -3.97 -4.43
C GLU A 6 -17.20 -4.20 -5.71
N ASP A 7 -17.79 -3.89 -6.87
CA ASP A 7 -17.10 -4.05 -8.17
C ASP A 7 -15.90 -3.12 -8.29
N THR A 8 -15.89 -1.99 -7.59
CA THR A 8 -14.80 -1.01 -7.61
C THR A 8 -13.88 -1.13 -6.39
N THR A 9 -14.02 -2.19 -5.61
CA THR A 9 -13.16 -2.48 -4.47
C THR A 9 -12.13 -3.53 -4.87
N LEU A 10 -10.87 -3.21 -4.59
CA LEU A 10 -9.76 -4.13 -4.82
C LEU A 10 -9.50 -4.91 -3.53
N GLU A 11 -9.28 -6.22 -3.65
CA GLU A 11 -8.86 -7.04 -2.52
C GLU A 11 -7.79 -8.02 -2.97
N ILE A 12 -6.67 -8.03 -2.26
CA ILE A 12 -5.53 -8.90 -2.54
C ILE A 12 -5.10 -9.55 -1.23
N THR A 13 -4.88 -10.87 -1.26
CA THR A 13 -4.36 -11.60 -0.11
C THR A 13 -3.03 -12.24 -0.48
N ARG A 14 -2.00 -12.06 0.37
CA ARG A 14 -0.66 -12.62 0.20
C ARG A 14 -0.15 -13.18 1.51
N VAL A 15 0.66 -14.22 1.44
CA VAL A 15 1.36 -14.79 2.59
C VAL A 15 2.83 -14.40 2.50
N PHE A 16 3.37 -13.85 3.60
CA PHE A 16 4.78 -13.47 3.71
C PHE A 16 5.50 -14.36 4.71
N ASP A 17 6.73 -14.71 4.41
CA ASP A 17 7.56 -15.55 5.27
C ASP A 17 8.28 -14.68 6.31
N ALA A 18 7.49 -14.05 7.17
CA ALA A 18 7.96 -13.20 8.26
C ALA A 18 6.84 -13.03 9.28
N PRO A 19 7.17 -12.74 10.55
CA PRO A 19 6.13 -12.52 11.57
C PRO A 19 5.37 -11.21 11.34
N PRO A 20 4.14 -11.09 11.86
CA PRO A 20 3.31 -9.91 11.63
C PRO A 20 3.98 -8.58 11.97
N ALA A 21 4.70 -8.51 13.09
CA ALA A 21 5.38 -7.27 13.48
C ALA A 21 6.40 -6.83 12.42
N ARG A 22 7.11 -7.77 11.84
CA ARG A 22 8.11 -7.46 10.79
C ARG A 22 7.44 -6.96 9.52
N VAL A 23 6.35 -7.62 9.10
CA VAL A 23 5.59 -7.21 7.91
C VAL A 23 4.97 -5.83 8.13
N PHE A 24 4.41 -5.61 9.31
CA PHE A 24 3.77 -4.34 9.66
C PHE A 24 4.76 -3.17 9.62
N ASP A 25 5.95 -3.36 10.20
CA ASP A 25 6.98 -2.32 10.26
C ASP A 25 7.41 -1.84 8.85
N ALA A 26 7.38 -2.72 7.86
CA ALA A 26 7.76 -2.38 6.50
C ALA A 26 6.82 -1.34 5.87
N TRP A 27 5.64 -1.14 6.41
CA TRP A 27 4.68 -0.15 5.94
C TRP A 27 4.85 1.21 6.63
N LEU A 28 5.50 1.27 7.78
CA LEU A 28 5.60 2.48 8.60
C LEU A 28 7.02 3.01 8.75
N ASN A 29 8.00 2.32 8.19
CA ASN A 29 9.38 2.78 8.16
C ASN A 29 9.64 3.39 6.78
N ARG A 30 10.08 4.64 6.74
CA ARG A 30 10.26 5.38 5.50
C ARG A 30 11.22 4.68 4.52
N GLU A 31 12.39 4.27 5.01
CA GLU A 31 13.40 3.65 4.16
C GLU A 31 12.91 2.30 3.61
N GLU A 32 12.22 1.54 4.44
CA GLU A 32 11.68 0.25 4.03
C GLU A 32 10.54 0.42 3.03
N TRP A 33 9.56 1.28 3.35
CA TRP A 33 8.43 1.51 2.46
C TRP A 33 8.89 2.02 1.10
N GLN A 34 9.84 2.94 1.10
CA GLN A 34 10.42 3.48 -0.13
C GLN A 34 11.09 2.40 -0.98
N ALA A 35 11.65 1.37 -0.34
CA ALA A 35 12.36 0.30 -1.05
C ALA A 35 11.42 -0.61 -1.86
N TRP A 36 10.17 -0.79 -1.42
CA TRP A 36 9.27 -1.75 -2.07
C TRP A 36 7.98 -1.14 -2.63
N ILE A 37 7.60 0.08 -2.25
CA ILE A 37 6.35 0.69 -2.73
C ILE A 37 6.45 1.00 -4.23
N GLY A 38 5.30 0.95 -4.91
CA GLY A 38 5.21 1.20 -6.33
C GLY A 38 5.52 -0.02 -7.18
N PRO A 39 5.07 -0.02 -8.45
CA PRO A 39 5.32 -1.14 -9.36
C PRO A 39 6.80 -1.37 -9.63
N GLU A 40 7.15 -2.59 -10.01
CA GLU A 40 8.52 -2.93 -10.41
C GLU A 40 8.97 -2.04 -11.56
N GLY A 41 10.22 -1.59 -11.50
CA GLY A 41 10.79 -0.69 -12.51
C GLY A 41 10.45 0.77 -12.31
N MET A 42 9.60 1.10 -11.33
CA MET A 42 9.25 2.47 -10.99
C MET A 42 10.10 2.94 -9.81
N ASP A 43 10.57 4.17 -9.87
CA ASP A 43 11.39 4.77 -8.82
C ASP A 43 10.51 5.64 -7.92
N CYS A 44 10.59 5.41 -6.62
CA CYS A 44 9.73 6.11 -5.65
C CYS A 44 10.55 6.71 -4.51
N ASP A 45 10.16 7.94 -4.12
CA ASP A 45 10.66 8.60 -2.91
C ASP A 45 9.50 8.83 -1.96
N ILE A 46 9.80 8.88 -0.67
CA ILE A 46 8.81 9.22 0.36
C ILE A 46 9.30 10.48 1.08
N PRO A 47 8.97 11.69 0.56
CA PRO A 47 9.44 12.93 1.17
C PRO A 47 8.80 13.23 2.53
N LEU A 48 7.67 12.62 2.84
CA LEU A 48 6.98 12.83 4.11
C LEU A 48 6.40 11.51 4.60
N LEU A 49 6.65 11.19 5.88
CA LEU A 49 6.00 10.06 6.56
C LEU A 49 5.88 10.39 8.04
N GLU A 50 4.67 10.52 8.50
CA GLU A 50 4.32 10.71 9.92
C GLU A 50 3.58 9.46 10.39
N PRO A 51 4.27 8.45 10.93
CA PRO A 51 3.67 7.13 11.20
C PRO A 51 2.86 7.10 12.50
N ARG A 52 1.80 7.91 12.54
CA ARG A 52 0.87 7.99 13.67
C ARG A 52 -0.53 8.29 13.17
N VAL A 53 -1.53 7.98 13.97
CA VAL A 53 -2.93 8.30 13.63
C VAL A 53 -3.04 9.81 13.44
N GLY A 54 -3.66 10.22 12.33
CA GLY A 54 -3.75 11.61 11.93
C GLY A 54 -2.51 12.13 11.21
N GLY A 55 -1.43 11.36 11.18
CA GLY A 55 -0.22 11.72 10.45
C GLY A 55 -0.41 11.60 8.95
N ARG A 56 0.43 12.30 8.19
CA ARG A 56 0.35 12.35 6.73
C ARG A 56 1.54 11.66 6.09
N TYR A 57 1.37 11.24 4.85
CA TYR A 57 2.48 10.76 4.05
C TYR A 57 2.37 11.29 2.63
N ARG A 58 3.51 11.32 1.93
CA ARG A 58 3.60 11.65 0.52
C ARG A 58 4.56 10.70 -0.15
N ILE A 59 4.18 10.21 -1.32
CA ILE A 59 5.01 9.34 -2.15
C ILE A 59 5.14 10.00 -3.51
N THR A 60 6.37 10.15 -3.99
CA THR A 60 6.64 10.63 -5.35
C THR A 60 7.00 9.44 -6.20
N MET A 61 6.13 9.07 -7.13
CA MET A 61 6.37 7.96 -8.06
C MET A 61 6.87 8.50 -9.40
N ARG A 62 8.02 8.02 -9.86
CA ARG A 62 8.59 8.41 -11.13
C ARG A 62 8.40 7.28 -12.14
N LEU A 63 7.67 7.59 -13.20
CA LEU A 63 7.40 6.66 -14.28
C LEU A 63 8.59 6.61 -15.24
N SER A 64 8.71 5.52 -15.99
CA SER A 64 9.81 5.34 -16.95
C SER A 64 9.80 6.38 -18.05
N ASP A 65 8.65 7.00 -18.34
CA ASP A 65 8.50 8.06 -19.36
C ASP A 65 8.83 9.46 -18.81
N GLY A 66 9.27 9.55 -17.55
CA GLY A 66 9.63 10.82 -16.92
C GLY A 66 8.49 11.53 -16.20
N ARG A 67 7.25 11.03 -16.30
CA ARG A 67 6.14 11.62 -15.55
C ARG A 67 6.28 11.32 -14.07
N VAL A 68 5.75 12.23 -13.25
CA VAL A 68 5.77 12.10 -11.80
C VAL A 68 4.33 12.06 -11.30
N VAL A 69 4.02 11.06 -10.47
CA VAL A 69 2.71 10.92 -9.84
C VAL A 69 2.86 11.15 -8.34
N PRO A 70 2.31 12.25 -7.80
CA PRO A 70 2.36 12.50 -6.36
C PRO A 70 1.17 11.82 -5.69
N VAL A 71 1.47 10.88 -4.79
CA VAL A 71 0.46 10.19 -3.99
C VAL A 71 0.53 10.72 -2.57
N ALA A 72 -0.60 10.92 -1.93
CA ALA A 72 -0.65 11.42 -0.56
C ALA A 72 -1.82 10.80 0.20
N GLY A 73 -1.75 10.83 1.51
CA GLY A 73 -2.83 10.36 2.36
C GLY A 73 -2.60 10.63 3.83
N VAL A 74 -3.53 10.13 4.62
CA VAL A 74 -3.56 10.30 6.08
C VAL A 74 -3.78 8.93 6.72
N PHE A 75 -3.05 8.66 7.80
CA PHE A 75 -3.25 7.44 8.58
C PHE A 75 -4.48 7.58 9.47
N LYS A 76 -5.41 6.64 9.33
CA LYS A 76 -6.68 6.63 10.10
C LYS A 76 -6.62 5.69 11.28
N THR A 77 -5.99 4.52 11.13
CA THR A 77 -5.86 3.51 12.17
C THR A 77 -4.48 2.89 12.09
N ILE A 78 -3.81 2.80 13.23
CA ILE A 78 -2.56 2.07 13.36
C ILE A 78 -2.69 1.17 14.57
N ASP A 79 -3.08 -0.09 14.35
CA ASP A 79 -3.24 -1.11 15.39
C ASP A 79 -2.18 -2.19 15.13
N SER A 80 -0.97 -1.91 15.58
CA SER A 80 0.19 -2.79 15.36
C SER A 80 0.08 -4.08 16.16
N PRO A 81 0.38 -5.23 15.57
CA PRO A 81 0.78 -5.46 14.19
C PRO A 81 -0.36 -6.02 13.32
N ARG A 82 -1.62 -5.70 13.62
CA ARG A 82 -2.79 -6.35 13.04
C ARG A 82 -3.51 -5.57 11.96
N ARG A 83 -3.55 -4.24 12.09
CA ARG A 83 -4.39 -3.46 11.18
C ARG A 83 -3.84 -2.07 10.94
N LEU A 84 -3.82 -1.67 9.66
CA LEU A 84 -3.39 -0.34 9.23
C LEU A 84 -4.43 0.18 8.25
N VAL A 85 -4.96 1.38 8.50
CA VAL A 85 -5.94 2.02 7.61
C VAL A 85 -5.41 3.40 7.24
N PHE A 86 -5.37 3.70 5.95
CA PHE A 86 -4.91 5.00 5.46
C PHE A 86 -5.59 5.35 4.15
N THR A 87 -5.68 6.66 3.88
CA THR A 87 -6.20 7.13 2.60
C THR A 87 -5.11 7.08 1.54
N TRP A 88 -5.51 6.98 0.29
CA TRP A 88 -4.61 6.89 -0.85
C TRP A 88 -5.21 7.66 -2.01
N GLY A 89 -4.50 8.64 -2.52
CA GLY A 89 -4.99 9.43 -3.62
C GLY A 89 -3.88 10.28 -4.23
N TRP A 90 -4.23 11.03 -5.26
CA TRP A 90 -3.31 11.96 -5.87
C TRP A 90 -3.31 13.25 -5.04
N GLU A 91 -2.13 13.75 -4.75
CA GLU A 91 -1.99 14.98 -3.98
C GLU A 91 -2.76 16.12 -4.66
N GLY A 92 -3.61 16.79 -3.88
CA GLY A 92 -4.39 17.92 -4.37
C GLY A 92 -5.65 17.56 -5.15
N ASP A 93 -5.97 16.28 -5.29
CA ASP A 93 -7.16 15.84 -6.02
C ASP A 93 -8.02 14.92 -5.14
N PRO A 94 -8.95 15.50 -4.34
CA PRO A 94 -9.80 14.71 -3.46
C PRO A 94 -10.75 13.76 -4.20
N SER A 95 -11.00 13.98 -5.50
CA SER A 95 -11.85 13.07 -6.29
C SER A 95 -11.18 11.71 -6.53
N ARG A 96 -9.87 11.62 -6.32
CA ARG A 96 -9.11 10.38 -6.50
C ARG A 96 -8.75 9.70 -5.17
N GLU A 97 -9.31 10.18 -4.08
CA GLU A 97 -9.05 9.58 -2.77
C GLU A 97 -9.76 8.25 -2.61
N SER A 98 -9.02 7.25 -2.16
CA SER A 98 -9.54 5.94 -1.80
C SER A 98 -9.10 5.58 -0.39
N LEU A 99 -9.64 4.50 0.16
CA LEU A 99 -9.30 4.04 1.50
C LEU A 99 -8.67 2.66 1.42
N ILE A 100 -7.50 2.51 2.02
CA ILE A 100 -6.79 1.24 2.07
C ILE A 100 -6.83 0.69 3.48
N THR A 101 -7.23 -0.57 3.62
CA THR A 101 -7.19 -1.31 4.86
C THR A 101 -6.25 -2.49 4.68
N ILE A 102 -5.22 -2.55 5.52
CA ILE A 102 -4.28 -3.66 5.58
C ILE A 102 -4.58 -4.45 6.84
N THR A 103 -4.83 -5.74 6.70
CA THR A 103 -5.08 -6.64 7.83
C THR A 103 -4.04 -7.74 7.81
N LEU A 104 -3.39 -7.97 8.96
CA LEU A 104 -2.38 -9.02 9.12
C LEU A 104 -2.88 -10.08 10.08
N ARG A 105 -2.74 -11.34 9.67
CA ARG A 105 -3.08 -12.51 10.50
C ARG A 105 -1.85 -13.39 10.63
N GLU A 106 -1.58 -13.83 11.85
CA GLU A 106 -0.52 -14.78 12.11
C GLU A 106 -0.90 -16.15 11.54
N LYS A 107 0.04 -16.78 10.83
CA LYS A 107 -0.10 -18.13 10.32
C LYS A 107 1.17 -18.93 10.63
N GLY A 108 1.25 -19.45 11.86
CA GLY A 108 2.46 -20.08 12.33
C GLY A 108 3.56 -19.03 12.43
N ASP A 109 4.66 -19.22 11.73
CA ASP A 109 5.76 -18.26 11.66
C ASP A 109 5.66 -17.32 10.47
N LYS A 110 4.52 -17.37 9.76
CA LYS A 110 4.25 -16.54 8.58
C LYS A 110 3.11 -15.58 8.86
N THR A 111 2.88 -14.67 7.92
CA THR A 111 1.81 -13.67 8.01
C THR A 111 0.96 -13.68 6.75
N GLU A 112 -0.36 -13.75 6.94
CA GLU A 112 -1.30 -13.52 5.85
C GLU A 112 -1.71 -12.05 5.87
N LEU A 113 -1.46 -11.37 4.77
CA LEU A 113 -1.82 -9.96 4.60
C LEU A 113 -2.98 -9.86 3.61
N THR A 114 -4.02 -9.12 4.00
CA THR A 114 -5.10 -8.75 3.09
C THR A 114 -5.09 -7.25 2.90
N LEU A 115 -5.00 -6.83 1.64
CA LEU A 115 -5.10 -5.43 1.24
C LEU A 115 -6.48 -5.22 0.64
N ARG A 116 -7.22 -4.26 1.17
CA ARG A 116 -8.53 -3.87 0.63
C ARG A 116 -8.50 -2.38 0.32
N GLN A 117 -8.79 -2.02 -0.92
CA GLN A 117 -8.83 -0.62 -1.34
C GLN A 117 -10.22 -0.29 -1.90
N GLU A 118 -10.88 0.64 -1.25
CA GLU A 118 -12.25 1.05 -1.54
C GLU A 118 -12.30 2.46 -2.10
N GLY A 119 -13.30 2.75 -2.92
CA GLY A 119 -13.48 4.09 -3.46
C GLY A 119 -12.70 4.35 -4.74
N LEU A 120 -12.35 3.30 -5.47
CA LEU A 120 -11.61 3.45 -6.73
C LEU A 120 -12.45 3.95 -7.90
N GLY A 121 -13.78 3.92 -7.77
CA GLY A 121 -14.69 4.59 -8.70
C GLY A 121 -14.99 3.87 -10.00
N SER A 122 -14.14 2.97 -10.45
CA SER A 122 -14.35 2.21 -11.69
C SER A 122 -13.63 0.87 -11.65
N VAL A 123 -14.09 -0.08 -12.46
CA VAL A 123 -13.45 -1.37 -12.62
C VAL A 123 -12.06 -1.22 -13.24
N SER A 124 -11.93 -0.32 -14.21
CA SER A 124 -10.65 -0.04 -14.85
C SER A 124 -9.60 0.46 -13.84
N ASN A 125 -9.98 1.40 -12.97
CA ASN A 125 -9.08 1.93 -11.97
C ASN A 125 -8.73 0.86 -10.91
N ARG A 126 -9.72 0.03 -10.53
CA ARG A 126 -9.48 -1.11 -9.65
C ARG A 126 -8.43 -2.06 -10.25
N ASP A 127 -8.57 -2.39 -11.52
CA ASP A 127 -7.64 -3.32 -12.18
C ASP A 127 -6.23 -2.73 -12.31
N ASP A 128 -6.13 -1.44 -12.60
CA ASP A 128 -4.84 -0.75 -12.68
C ASP A 128 -4.14 -0.74 -11.32
N HIS A 129 -4.87 -0.46 -10.25
CA HIS A 129 -4.31 -0.51 -8.89
C HIS A 129 -3.93 -1.93 -8.50
N GLY A 130 -4.71 -2.93 -8.94
CA GLY A 130 -4.41 -4.33 -8.70
C GLY A 130 -3.07 -4.74 -9.28
N LYS A 131 -2.79 -4.32 -10.50
CA LYS A 131 -1.50 -4.58 -11.16
C LYS A 131 -0.35 -3.92 -10.39
N GLY A 132 -0.54 -2.66 -10.01
CA GLY A 132 0.47 -1.92 -9.24
C GLY A 132 0.73 -2.54 -7.88
N TRP A 133 -0.31 -2.88 -7.14
CA TRP A 133 -0.15 -3.50 -5.82
C TRP A 133 0.45 -4.90 -5.90
N ASN A 134 0.04 -5.72 -6.86
CA ASN A 134 0.65 -7.04 -7.02
C ASN A 134 2.15 -6.92 -7.32
N SER A 135 2.54 -5.97 -8.15
CA SER A 135 3.94 -5.70 -8.46
C SER A 135 4.70 -5.25 -7.20
N ALA A 136 4.14 -4.30 -6.45
CA ALA A 136 4.76 -3.81 -5.21
C ALA A 136 4.88 -4.91 -4.16
N LEU A 137 3.84 -5.72 -4.00
CA LEU A 137 3.85 -6.82 -3.02
C LEU A 137 4.86 -7.91 -3.40
N ASN A 138 5.11 -8.13 -4.69
CA ASN A 138 6.21 -9.00 -5.13
C ASN A 138 7.56 -8.46 -4.64
N LYS A 139 7.76 -7.14 -4.71
CA LYS A 139 8.98 -6.51 -4.18
C LYS A 139 9.06 -6.66 -2.66
N LEU A 140 7.94 -6.54 -1.96
CA LEU A 140 7.92 -6.72 -0.52
C LEU A 140 8.29 -8.15 -0.13
N VAL A 141 7.82 -9.16 -0.87
CA VAL A 141 8.23 -10.55 -0.64
C VAL A 141 9.74 -10.68 -0.73
N ALA A 142 10.35 -10.16 -1.78
CA ALA A 142 11.81 -10.21 -1.97
C ALA A 142 12.54 -9.41 -0.89
N TYR A 143 12.03 -8.24 -0.54
CA TYR A 143 12.61 -7.38 0.49
C TYR A 143 12.66 -8.08 1.84
N LEU A 144 11.56 -8.69 2.26
CA LEU A 144 11.49 -9.38 3.55
C LEU A 144 12.37 -10.62 3.60
N THR A 145 12.63 -11.25 2.47
CA THR A 145 13.54 -12.39 2.38
C THR A 145 14.98 -11.99 2.64
N THR A 146 15.39 -10.81 2.17
CA THR A 146 16.77 -10.32 2.28
C THR A 146 17.02 -9.43 3.51
N HIS A 147 15.96 -8.92 4.14
CA HIS A 147 16.05 -8.00 5.28
C HIS A 147 15.39 -8.59 6.52
N ARG A 148 15.76 -9.81 6.86
CA ARG A 148 15.25 -10.46 8.07
C ARG A 148 15.93 -9.87 9.31
N PRO A 149 15.22 -9.81 10.46
CA PRO A 149 15.79 -9.34 11.71
C PRO A 149 16.85 -10.31 12.24
#